data_c88489b04c6811f6ad968cd0fa32878b
#
_entry.id   c88489b04c6811f6ad968cd0fa32878b
#
_cell.length_a   1.000
_cell.length_b   1.000
_cell.length_c   1.000
_cell.angle_alpha   90.00
_cell.angle_beta   90.00
_cell.angle_gamma   90.00
#
_symmetry.space_group_name_H-M   'P 1'
#
loop_
_entity.id
_entity.type
_entity.pdbx_description
1 polymer ?
#
loop_
_entity_poly.entity_id
_entity_poly.type
_entity_poly.pdbx_seq_one_letter_code
_entity_poly.pdbx_strand_id
1 'polypeptide(L)'
;LFSKITTTLNGRVAMLYLLITATSPGMYHASIAYLPSSFAMYFVILGMAAFLDWRGGLRTAQGIWCFGVGACLGWPFAVILAAPFLIEELLLASLSDQQGRQKLVQRVLDGCVRAGLVLASQVVIDCFFYNKFELVPLNIVKYNVFSNKGPDLYGTEPWHFYLRNLFLNFHFWLPLALLSLPLLVLQKITRGRVATKSSYLRGVIFLSPFYLWLAIFTLQPHKEERFMYPAYPAIALNAAVAFNIILANMGSTSPQDLVSRIPVQLRLGIILAFVFAANTFFAWRTYGTFEAYSAPLSIYKPLHEPGVAHQGDLVCLGKEWYRFPSHFLLPQGIRAKFIKSEFSGLLPGEFSEAREGFGPFSGTWLSPPGMNDENREDIGKYTDVKRCTFLVDSHLPSTQSTALEPSYIQDEQTWEKVKCLPYLDNASTGIIGRLGWIPNAPFIPAKYRRVWGEYCLLKRRSKQQVQPQNVYSNIELLL
;
A
#
# COMPACT_ATOMS: atom_id res chain seq x y z
N LEU A 1 -15.83 -4.85 11.26
CA LEU A 1 -16.03 -3.46 11.64
C LEU A 1 -17.42 -2.92 11.27
N PHE A 2 -17.92 -3.18 10.04
CA PHE A 2 -19.26 -2.76 9.59
C PHE A 2 -20.37 -3.08 10.62
N SER A 3 -20.48 -4.34 11.05
CA SER A 3 -21.50 -4.77 12.04
C SER A 3 -21.38 -3.99 13.36
N LYS A 4 -20.16 -3.70 13.82
CA LYS A 4 -19.95 -2.95 15.08
C LYS A 4 -20.30 -1.47 14.93
N ILE A 5 -20.00 -0.87 13.78
CA ILE A 5 -20.44 0.50 13.46
C ILE A 5 -21.98 0.57 13.45
N THR A 6 -22.66 -0.41 12.83
CA THR A 6 -24.14 -0.47 12.79
C THR A 6 -24.75 -0.47 14.19
N THR A 7 -24.17 -1.23 15.10
CA THR A 7 -24.70 -1.38 16.47
C THR A 7 -24.36 -0.21 17.39
N THR A 8 -23.17 0.35 17.25
CA THR A 8 -22.63 1.36 18.20
C THR A 8 -22.89 2.78 17.72
N LEU A 9 -22.78 3.06 16.44
CA LEU A 9 -23.04 4.39 15.86
C LEU A 9 -24.43 4.45 15.24
N ASN A 10 -24.59 3.99 14.01
CA ASN A 10 -25.88 3.73 13.36
C ASN A 10 -25.67 3.00 12.02
N GLY A 11 -26.77 2.47 11.43
CA GLY A 11 -26.70 1.73 10.15
C GLY A 11 -26.26 2.62 8.97
N ARG A 12 -26.61 3.91 8.96
CA ARG A 12 -26.22 4.82 7.86
C ARG A 12 -24.71 5.07 7.87
N VAL A 13 -24.08 5.30 9.03
CA VAL A 13 -22.61 5.40 9.12
C VAL A 13 -21.94 4.11 8.66
N ALA A 14 -22.50 2.95 9.00
CA ALA A 14 -21.96 1.67 8.57
C ALA A 14 -22.02 1.50 7.04
N MET A 15 -23.15 1.84 6.42
CA MET A 15 -23.28 1.79 4.95
C MET A 15 -22.34 2.77 4.26
N LEU A 16 -22.19 3.98 4.78
CA LEU A 16 -21.24 4.97 4.26
C LEU A 16 -19.80 4.49 4.42
N TYR A 17 -19.45 3.91 5.56
CA TYR A 17 -18.14 3.30 5.78
C TYR A 17 -17.84 2.22 4.73
N LEU A 18 -18.79 1.33 4.47
CA LEU A 18 -18.63 0.29 3.46
C LEU A 18 -18.45 0.88 2.05
N LEU A 19 -19.29 1.86 1.68
CA LEU A 19 -19.20 2.55 0.40
C LEU A 19 -17.81 3.21 0.25
N ILE A 20 -17.38 4.00 1.23
CA ILE A 20 -16.09 4.71 1.19
C ILE A 20 -14.93 3.73 1.10
N THR A 21 -14.96 2.64 1.89
CA THR A 21 -13.92 1.60 1.86
C THR A 21 -13.86 0.92 0.48
N ALA A 22 -15.01 0.62 -0.12
CA ALA A 22 -15.08 -0.05 -1.42
C ALA A 22 -14.73 0.85 -2.61
N THR A 23 -14.92 2.16 -2.48
CA THR A 23 -14.74 3.13 -3.58
C THR A 23 -13.60 4.12 -3.37
N SER A 24 -12.63 3.77 -2.53
CA SER A 24 -11.39 4.55 -2.37
C SER A 24 -10.23 3.87 -3.10
N PRO A 25 -9.55 4.56 -4.05
CA PRO A 25 -8.42 3.98 -4.79
C PRO A 25 -7.33 3.45 -3.87
N GLY A 26 -7.04 4.16 -2.75
CA GLY A 26 -6.06 3.73 -1.76
C GLY A 26 -6.40 2.41 -1.09
N MET A 27 -7.68 2.17 -0.75
CA MET A 27 -8.12 0.89 -0.19
C MET A 27 -7.98 -0.24 -1.20
N TYR A 28 -8.19 0.04 -2.49
CA TYR A 28 -8.04 -0.95 -3.55
C TYR A 28 -6.62 -1.53 -3.58
N HIS A 29 -5.57 -0.70 -3.62
CA HIS A 29 -4.21 -1.24 -3.63
C HIS A 29 -3.70 -1.64 -2.24
N ALA A 30 -4.05 -0.95 -1.18
CA ALA A 30 -3.62 -1.32 0.17
C ALA A 30 -4.13 -2.70 0.58
N SER A 31 -5.35 -3.08 0.14
CA SER A 31 -5.96 -4.36 0.51
C SER A 31 -5.34 -5.57 -0.17
N ILE A 32 -4.62 -5.41 -1.27
CA ILE A 32 -3.98 -6.52 -2.00
C ILE A 32 -2.46 -6.49 -1.89
N ALA A 33 -1.87 -5.43 -1.32
CA ALA A 33 -0.43 -5.30 -1.20
C ALA A 33 0.12 -6.31 -0.17
N TYR A 34 1.12 -7.08 -0.56
CA TYR A 34 1.85 -7.98 0.33
C TYR A 34 2.90 -7.19 1.14
N LEU A 35 2.40 -6.39 2.08
CA LEU A 35 3.22 -5.48 2.90
C LEU A 35 2.88 -5.62 4.38
N PRO A 36 3.86 -5.45 5.28
CA PRO A 36 3.62 -5.42 6.73
C PRO A 36 2.57 -4.41 7.16
N SER A 37 2.53 -3.24 6.54
CA SER A 37 1.53 -2.19 6.80
C SER A 37 0.11 -2.59 6.37
N SER A 38 -0.05 -3.36 5.29
CA SER A 38 -1.33 -3.92 4.86
C SER A 38 -1.82 -4.99 5.83
N PHE A 39 -0.93 -5.87 6.28
CA PHE A 39 -1.25 -6.86 7.32
C PHE A 39 -1.69 -6.16 8.61
N ALA A 40 -0.95 -5.16 9.07
CA ALA A 40 -1.31 -4.34 10.23
C ALA A 40 -2.69 -3.66 10.04
N MET A 41 -3.01 -3.16 8.84
CA MET A 41 -4.32 -2.58 8.54
C MET A 41 -5.48 -3.55 8.82
N TYR A 42 -5.35 -4.82 8.45
CA TYR A 42 -6.39 -5.81 8.73
C TYR A 42 -6.62 -5.99 10.23
N PHE A 43 -5.54 -6.08 11.01
CA PHE A 43 -5.64 -6.23 12.45
C PHE A 43 -6.08 -4.95 13.16
N VAL A 44 -5.78 -3.77 12.61
CA VAL A 44 -6.38 -2.50 13.04
C VAL A 44 -7.90 -2.52 12.86
N ILE A 45 -8.41 -3.01 11.71
CA ILE A 45 -9.86 -3.17 11.49
C ILE A 45 -10.50 -4.06 12.56
N LEU A 46 -9.86 -5.18 12.91
CA LEU A 46 -10.34 -6.11 13.93
C LEU A 46 -10.26 -5.49 15.33
N GLY A 47 -9.16 -4.83 15.65
CA GLY A 47 -8.96 -4.14 16.92
C GLY A 47 -9.95 -2.98 17.14
N MET A 48 -10.15 -2.15 16.12
CA MET A 48 -11.18 -1.12 16.13
C MET A 48 -12.58 -1.73 16.31
N ALA A 49 -12.88 -2.84 15.66
CA ALA A 49 -14.16 -3.52 15.83
C ALA A 49 -14.37 -4.03 17.26
N ALA A 50 -13.31 -4.49 17.93
CA ALA A 50 -13.36 -4.92 19.31
C ALA A 50 -13.59 -3.76 20.27
N PHE A 51 -12.87 -2.65 20.12
CA PHE A 51 -13.04 -1.45 20.96
C PHE A 51 -14.37 -0.72 20.72
N LEU A 52 -14.93 -0.79 19.51
CA LEU A 52 -16.25 -0.27 19.20
C LEU A 52 -17.40 -1.07 19.83
N ASP A 53 -17.18 -2.34 20.16
CA ASP A 53 -18.21 -3.25 20.65
C ASP A 53 -18.49 -3.08 22.15
N TRP A 54 -19.46 -2.23 22.48
CA TRP A 54 -19.89 -1.98 23.86
C TRP A 54 -20.90 -3.01 24.40
N ARG A 55 -21.43 -3.87 23.58
CA ARG A 55 -22.47 -4.81 23.99
C ARG A 55 -21.87 -5.97 24.77
N GLY A 56 -22.35 -6.18 26.00
CA GLY A 56 -21.92 -7.30 26.84
C GLY A 56 -20.57 -7.13 27.52
N GLY A 57 -20.03 -5.90 27.57
CA GLY A 57 -18.76 -5.54 28.19
C GLY A 57 -17.72 -5.07 27.16
N LEU A 58 -16.70 -4.42 27.68
CA LEU A 58 -15.60 -3.92 26.87
C LEU A 58 -14.75 -5.11 26.38
N ARG A 59 -14.51 -5.18 25.09
CA ARG A 59 -13.64 -6.20 24.49
C ARG A 59 -12.18 -5.74 24.44
N THR A 60 -11.71 -5.12 25.51
CA THR A 60 -10.36 -4.57 25.65
C THR A 60 -9.28 -5.62 25.37
N ALA A 61 -9.40 -6.79 25.97
CA ALA A 61 -8.44 -7.89 25.75
C ALA A 61 -8.34 -8.29 24.27
N GLN A 62 -9.48 -8.41 23.59
CA GLN A 62 -9.51 -8.73 22.17
C GLN A 62 -8.94 -7.59 21.31
N GLY A 63 -9.24 -6.33 21.66
CA GLY A 63 -8.67 -5.15 21.01
C GLY A 63 -7.15 -5.12 21.12
N ILE A 64 -6.62 -5.25 22.34
CA ILE A 64 -5.17 -5.30 22.59
C ILE A 64 -4.52 -6.45 21.83
N TRP A 65 -5.11 -7.66 21.88
CA TRP A 65 -4.61 -8.79 21.12
C TRP A 65 -4.55 -8.52 19.62
N CYS A 66 -5.62 -7.97 19.00
CA CYS A 66 -5.62 -7.67 17.58
C CYS A 66 -4.53 -6.65 17.22
N PHE A 67 -4.44 -5.53 17.93
CA PHE A 67 -3.37 -4.56 17.68
C PHE A 67 -1.99 -5.15 17.92
N GLY A 68 -1.85 -6.03 18.93
CA GLY A 68 -0.62 -6.78 19.22
C GLY A 68 -0.19 -7.68 18.05
N VAL A 69 -1.13 -8.47 17.49
CA VAL A 69 -0.86 -9.28 16.29
C VAL A 69 -0.42 -8.41 15.11
N GLY A 70 -1.15 -7.33 14.85
CA GLY A 70 -0.79 -6.38 13.80
C GLY A 70 0.59 -5.75 13.97
N ALA A 71 1.00 -5.52 15.23
CA ALA A 71 2.32 -4.98 15.55
C ALA A 71 3.44 -6.02 15.48
N CYS A 72 3.20 -7.21 16.02
CA CYS A 72 4.22 -8.27 16.06
C CYS A 72 4.50 -8.85 14.67
N LEU A 73 3.45 -9.23 13.93
CA LEU A 73 3.56 -9.90 12.64
C LEU A 73 3.50 -8.94 11.42
N GLY A 74 3.13 -7.70 11.66
CA GLY A 74 3.03 -6.67 10.63
C GLY A 74 3.98 -5.51 10.90
N TRP A 75 3.41 -4.39 11.36
CA TRP A 75 4.15 -3.16 11.56
C TRP A 75 3.97 -2.60 12.97
N PRO A 76 5.05 -2.57 13.80
CA PRO A 76 4.95 -2.32 15.25
C PRO A 76 4.31 -0.97 15.59
N PHE A 77 4.46 0.04 14.78
CA PHE A 77 3.88 1.36 15.02
C PHE A 77 2.34 1.37 15.01
N ALA A 78 1.70 0.36 14.42
CA ALA A 78 0.23 0.29 14.33
C ALA A 78 -0.47 0.28 15.70
N VAL A 79 0.23 -0.09 16.79
CA VAL A 79 -0.32 -0.02 18.16
C VAL A 79 -0.72 1.40 18.58
N ILE A 80 -0.12 2.43 17.99
CA ILE A 80 -0.43 3.83 18.30
C ILE A 80 -1.90 4.14 18.01
N LEU A 81 -2.49 3.48 17.01
CA LEU A 81 -3.91 3.64 16.68
C LEU A 81 -4.85 3.12 17.79
N ALA A 82 -4.36 2.28 18.69
CA ALA A 82 -5.11 1.81 19.86
C ALA A 82 -5.10 2.83 21.02
N ALA A 83 -4.15 3.78 21.04
CA ALA A 83 -3.95 4.69 22.18
C ALA A 83 -5.21 5.46 22.61
N PRO A 84 -6.02 6.07 21.71
CA PRO A 84 -7.23 6.77 22.14
C PRO A 84 -8.23 5.85 22.85
N PHE A 85 -8.38 4.60 22.42
CA PHE A 85 -9.28 3.63 23.05
C PHE A 85 -8.77 3.20 24.44
N LEU A 86 -7.46 2.98 24.57
CA LEU A 86 -6.85 2.63 25.86
C LEU A 86 -6.93 3.78 26.86
N ILE A 87 -6.76 5.02 26.40
CA ILE A 87 -6.96 6.22 27.23
C ILE A 87 -8.42 6.29 27.70
N GLU A 88 -9.40 6.02 26.85
CA GLU A 88 -10.82 5.96 27.25
C GLU A 88 -11.03 4.93 28.36
N GLU A 89 -10.49 3.73 28.20
CA GLU A 89 -10.60 2.66 29.19
C GLU A 89 -9.99 3.04 30.54
N LEU A 90 -8.82 3.69 30.51
CA LEU A 90 -8.14 4.19 31.71
C LEU A 90 -8.97 5.29 32.41
N LEU A 91 -9.52 6.24 31.65
CA LEU A 91 -10.38 7.29 32.16
C LEU A 91 -11.65 6.71 32.79
N LEU A 92 -12.32 5.78 32.15
CA LEU A 92 -13.52 5.12 32.67
C LEU A 92 -13.20 4.32 33.93
N ALA A 93 -12.06 3.64 33.99
CA ALA A 93 -11.65 2.90 35.18
C ALA A 93 -11.29 3.84 36.34
N SER A 94 -10.71 5.01 36.06
CA SER A 94 -10.39 5.99 37.13
C SER A 94 -11.64 6.55 37.80
N LEU A 95 -12.76 6.61 37.06
CA LEU A 95 -14.08 7.05 37.56
C LEU A 95 -14.90 5.91 38.14
N SER A 96 -14.43 4.64 38.04
CA SER A 96 -15.12 3.46 38.53
C SER A 96 -14.71 3.12 39.97
N ASP A 97 -15.47 2.22 40.57
CA ASP A 97 -15.14 1.59 41.85
C ASP A 97 -13.89 0.66 41.75
N GLN A 98 -13.49 0.14 42.90
CA GLN A 98 -12.33 -0.76 42.94
C GLN A 98 -12.53 -2.01 42.07
N GLN A 99 -13.75 -2.56 41.99
CA GLN A 99 -14.07 -3.70 41.21
C GLN A 99 -13.94 -3.40 39.67
N GLY A 100 -14.39 -2.22 39.24
CA GLY A 100 -14.24 -1.77 37.85
C GLY A 100 -12.79 -1.62 37.43
N ARG A 101 -11.95 -1.07 38.32
CA ARG A 101 -10.49 -0.97 38.09
C ARG A 101 -9.81 -2.34 38.01
N GLN A 102 -10.14 -3.27 38.91
CA GLN A 102 -9.61 -4.63 38.84
C GLN A 102 -10.01 -5.33 37.55
N LYS A 103 -11.25 -5.21 37.10
CA LYS A 103 -11.71 -5.79 35.82
C LYS A 103 -10.97 -5.19 34.61
N LEU A 104 -10.64 -3.90 34.63
CA LEU A 104 -9.81 -3.32 33.57
C LEU A 104 -8.42 -3.96 33.56
N VAL A 105 -7.75 -4.00 34.72
CA VAL A 105 -6.41 -4.62 34.83
C VAL A 105 -6.42 -6.06 34.31
N GLN A 106 -7.42 -6.85 34.69
CA GLN A 106 -7.57 -8.22 34.19
C GLN A 106 -7.70 -8.29 32.65
N ARG A 107 -8.55 -7.43 32.05
CA ARG A 107 -8.71 -7.38 30.60
C ARG A 107 -7.44 -6.94 29.88
N VAL A 108 -6.73 -5.95 30.41
CA VAL A 108 -5.46 -5.49 29.85
C VAL A 108 -4.42 -6.59 29.93
N LEU A 109 -4.28 -7.23 31.11
CA LEU A 109 -3.35 -8.35 31.28
C LEU A 109 -3.67 -9.52 30.35
N ASP A 110 -4.93 -9.93 30.23
CA ASP A 110 -5.36 -10.97 29.29
C ASP A 110 -4.99 -10.62 27.84
N GLY A 111 -5.25 -9.39 27.41
CA GLY A 111 -4.85 -8.93 26.08
C GLY A 111 -3.34 -8.92 25.85
N CYS A 112 -2.59 -8.45 26.85
CA CYS A 112 -1.12 -8.42 26.80
C CYS A 112 -0.51 -9.85 26.78
N VAL A 113 -1.05 -10.77 27.59
CA VAL A 113 -0.60 -12.18 27.58
C VAL A 113 -0.85 -12.81 26.21
N ARG A 114 -2.02 -12.63 25.61
CA ARG A 114 -2.34 -13.15 24.28
C ARG A 114 -1.42 -12.56 23.20
N ALA A 115 -1.16 -11.25 23.23
CA ALA A 115 -0.22 -10.60 22.32
C ALA A 115 1.22 -11.07 22.56
N GLY A 116 1.60 -11.27 23.82
CA GLY A 116 2.90 -11.80 24.21
C GLY A 116 3.14 -13.23 23.71
N LEU A 117 2.11 -14.08 23.71
CA LEU A 117 2.20 -15.44 23.13
C LEU A 117 2.44 -15.38 21.61
N VAL A 118 1.82 -14.45 20.90
CA VAL A 118 2.08 -14.25 19.46
C VAL A 118 3.52 -13.81 19.23
N LEU A 119 4.00 -12.83 20.03
CA LEU A 119 5.38 -12.39 19.97
C LEU A 119 6.38 -13.52 20.28
N ALA A 120 6.12 -14.28 21.33
CA ALA A 120 6.96 -15.43 21.69
C ALA A 120 7.02 -16.47 20.56
N SER A 121 5.88 -16.79 19.96
CA SER A 121 5.82 -17.70 18.81
C SER A 121 6.61 -17.18 17.62
N GLN A 122 6.51 -15.89 17.31
CA GLN A 122 7.30 -15.25 16.26
C GLN A 122 8.80 -15.34 16.56
N VAL A 123 9.22 -14.98 17.77
CA VAL A 123 10.64 -15.04 18.17
C VAL A 123 11.20 -16.45 18.03
N VAL A 124 10.44 -17.47 18.44
CA VAL A 124 10.86 -18.88 18.27
C VAL A 124 11.06 -19.22 16.79
N ILE A 125 10.11 -18.84 15.93
CA ILE A 125 10.20 -19.09 14.49
C ILE A 125 11.39 -18.31 13.88
N ASP A 126 11.53 -17.04 14.20
CA ASP A 126 12.62 -16.20 13.69
C ASP A 126 13.99 -16.71 14.16
N CYS A 127 14.14 -17.09 15.44
CA CYS A 127 15.36 -17.71 15.95
C CYS A 127 15.70 -19.01 15.24
N PHE A 128 14.72 -19.81 14.91
CA PHE A 128 14.91 -21.05 14.17
C PHE A 128 15.42 -20.80 12.75
N PHE A 129 14.80 -19.87 12.00
CA PHE A 129 15.18 -19.60 10.61
C PHE A 129 16.44 -18.74 10.48
N TYR A 130 16.70 -17.82 11.41
CA TYR A 130 17.91 -16.99 11.39
C TYR A 130 19.09 -17.55 12.16
N ASN A 131 18.89 -18.66 12.89
CA ASN A 131 19.88 -19.29 13.75
C ASN A 131 20.55 -18.32 14.75
N LYS A 132 19.81 -17.33 15.22
CA LYS A 132 20.22 -16.33 16.22
C LYS A 132 18.98 -15.75 16.89
N PHE A 133 19.16 -15.18 18.09
CA PHE A 133 18.07 -14.50 18.78
C PHE A 133 17.73 -13.19 18.06
N GLU A 134 16.52 -13.10 17.54
CA GLU A 134 16.00 -11.91 16.86
C GLU A 134 14.63 -11.51 17.40
N LEU A 135 14.52 -10.25 17.84
CA LEU A 135 13.25 -9.63 18.23
C LEU A 135 12.87 -8.58 17.18
N VAL A 136 12.37 -9.05 16.05
CA VAL A 136 12.15 -8.26 14.85
C VAL A 136 11.32 -6.97 15.10
N PRO A 137 10.16 -7.00 15.81
CA PRO A 137 9.41 -5.76 16.06
C PRO A 137 10.21 -4.71 16.84
N LEU A 138 11.00 -5.13 17.83
CA LEU A 138 11.86 -4.22 18.59
C LEU A 138 12.98 -3.66 17.72
N ASN A 139 13.59 -4.48 16.87
CA ASN A 139 14.65 -4.05 15.97
C ASN A 139 14.14 -3.01 14.97
N ILE A 140 12.92 -3.17 14.44
CA ILE A 140 12.26 -2.17 13.60
C ILE A 140 12.09 -0.84 14.36
N VAL A 141 11.62 -0.88 15.60
CA VAL A 141 11.47 0.34 16.41
C VAL A 141 12.80 0.99 16.70
N LYS A 142 13.83 0.21 17.10
CA LYS A 142 15.18 0.72 17.36
C LYS A 142 15.76 1.41 16.14
N TYR A 143 15.64 0.79 14.97
CA TYR A 143 16.18 1.35 13.73
C TYR A 143 15.47 2.65 13.33
N ASN A 144 14.15 2.70 13.38
CA ASN A 144 13.40 3.86 12.89
C ASN A 144 13.31 5.02 13.89
N VAL A 145 13.47 4.78 15.20
CA VAL A 145 13.28 5.81 16.25
C VAL A 145 14.57 6.20 16.92
N PHE A 146 15.48 5.25 17.14
CA PHE A 146 16.66 5.45 17.98
C PHE A 146 17.99 5.36 17.23
N SER A 147 18.00 5.00 15.94
CA SER A 147 19.21 4.92 15.13
C SER A 147 19.59 6.28 14.57
N ASN A 148 20.86 6.63 14.65
CA ASN A 148 21.42 7.81 13.97
C ASN A 148 21.48 7.64 12.44
N LYS A 149 21.40 6.41 11.93
CA LYS A 149 21.38 6.11 10.49
C LYS A 149 19.97 6.28 9.91
N GLY A 150 18.94 6.00 10.65
CA GLY A 150 17.52 6.24 10.45
C GLY A 150 16.95 6.04 9.04
N PRO A 151 15.66 6.18 8.88
CA PRO A 151 14.97 6.03 7.60
C PRO A 151 15.28 7.16 6.60
N ASP A 152 15.85 8.28 7.02
CA ASP A 152 16.20 9.44 6.18
C ASP A 152 17.21 9.09 5.09
N LEU A 153 17.95 8.00 5.28
CA LEU A 153 18.85 7.42 4.27
C LEU A 153 18.11 7.08 2.95
N TYR A 154 16.80 6.81 3.03
CA TYR A 154 15.96 6.47 1.87
C TYR A 154 15.22 7.67 1.28
N GLY A 155 15.61 8.88 1.68
CA GLY A 155 15.03 10.15 1.20
C GLY A 155 14.01 10.74 2.16
N THR A 156 13.81 12.04 2.03
CA THR A 156 12.89 12.83 2.85
C THR A 156 11.82 13.50 1.98
N GLU A 157 10.64 13.69 2.55
CA GLU A 157 9.50 14.29 1.87
C GLU A 157 8.93 15.46 2.68
N PRO A 158 8.38 16.51 2.04
CA PRO A 158 7.83 17.68 2.71
C PRO A 158 6.60 17.33 3.54
N TRP A 159 6.24 18.19 4.53
CA TRP A 159 5.12 17.96 5.44
C TRP A 159 3.78 17.71 4.73
N HIS A 160 3.55 18.34 3.58
CA HIS A 160 2.31 18.22 2.81
C HIS A 160 2.22 16.94 1.95
N PHE A 161 3.23 16.07 1.98
CA PHE A 161 3.27 14.83 1.20
C PHE A 161 2.01 13.99 1.44
N TYR A 162 1.66 13.72 2.70
CA TYR A 162 0.48 12.89 3.00
C TYR A 162 -0.84 13.54 2.61
N LEU A 163 -0.97 14.87 2.67
CA LEU A 163 -2.19 15.53 2.20
C LEU A 163 -2.42 15.29 0.71
N ARG A 164 -1.36 15.41 -0.11
CA ARG A 164 -1.44 15.12 -1.55
C ARG A 164 -1.68 13.64 -1.82
N ASN A 165 -0.93 12.76 -1.15
CA ASN A 165 -1.04 11.32 -1.34
C ASN A 165 -2.42 10.79 -0.91
N LEU A 166 -2.91 11.17 0.26
CA LEU A 166 -4.24 10.78 0.75
C LEU A 166 -5.36 11.37 -0.10
N PHE A 167 -5.17 12.57 -0.69
CA PHE A 167 -6.15 13.11 -1.62
C PHE A 167 -6.25 12.25 -2.90
N LEU A 168 -5.14 11.73 -3.42
CA LEU A 168 -5.15 10.79 -4.53
C LEU A 168 -5.82 9.45 -4.18
N ASN A 169 -5.71 9.01 -2.92
CA ASN A 169 -6.18 7.72 -2.44
C ASN A 169 -7.63 7.75 -1.92
N PHE A 170 -8.09 8.89 -1.41
CA PHE A 170 -9.43 9.05 -0.82
C PHE A 170 -10.23 10.20 -1.45
N HIS A 171 -9.66 10.99 -2.34
CA HIS A 171 -10.28 12.11 -3.06
C HIS A 171 -11.24 12.94 -2.20
N PHE A 172 -12.53 13.03 -2.55
CA PHE A 172 -13.55 13.80 -1.81
C PHE A 172 -13.81 13.30 -0.38
N TRP A 173 -13.44 12.07 -0.07
CA TRP A 173 -13.58 11.51 1.27
C TRP A 173 -12.53 12.04 2.25
N LEU A 174 -11.33 12.42 1.78
CA LEU A 174 -10.29 13.00 2.66
C LEU A 174 -10.71 14.32 3.32
N PRO A 175 -11.22 15.34 2.59
CA PRO A 175 -11.75 16.55 3.22
C PRO A 175 -12.81 16.26 4.26
N LEU A 176 -13.72 15.32 4.00
CA LEU A 176 -14.73 14.90 4.97
C LEU A 176 -14.10 14.26 6.20
N ALA A 177 -13.10 13.38 6.02
CA ALA A 177 -12.38 12.79 7.15
C ALA A 177 -11.71 13.84 8.02
N LEU A 178 -11.05 14.84 7.42
CA LEU A 178 -10.42 15.96 8.13
C LEU A 178 -11.44 16.88 8.83
N LEU A 179 -12.64 17.00 8.31
CA LEU A 179 -13.72 17.79 8.91
C LEU A 179 -14.52 17.03 9.96
N SER A 180 -14.26 15.75 10.20
CA SER A 180 -15.12 14.91 11.07
C SER A 180 -15.18 15.40 12.52
N LEU A 181 -14.05 15.70 13.15
CA LEU A 181 -14.02 16.28 14.51
C LEU A 181 -14.61 17.70 14.55
N PRO A 182 -14.23 18.64 13.69
CA PRO A 182 -14.87 19.96 13.64
C PRO A 182 -16.39 19.90 13.49
N LEU A 183 -16.89 19.04 12.59
CA LEU A 183 -18.34 18.88 12.40
C LEU A 183 -19.02 18.24 13.62
N LEU A 184 -18.37 17.28 14.27
CA LEU A 184 -18.90 16.68 15.50
C LEU A 184 -19.00 17.73 16.64
N VAL A 185 -17.98 18.57 16.82
CA VAL A 185 -17.96 19.67 17.78
C VAL A 185 -19.06 20.67 17.45
N LEU A 186 -19.14 21.11 16.20
CA LEU A 186 -20.17 22.06 15.75
C LEU A 186 -21.58 21.52 16.00
N GLN A 187 -21.82 20.24 15.66
CA GLN A 187 -23.11 19.59 15.89
C GLN A 187 -23.48 19.57 17.42
N LYS A 188 -22.49 19.29 18.27
CA LYS A 188 -22.70 19.29 19.72
C LYS A 188 -23.07 20.69 20.23
N ILE A 189 -22.37 21.73 19.76
CA ILE A 189 -22.61 23.13 20.17
C ILE A 189 -23.98 23.60 19.68
N THR A 190 -24.31 23.35 18.40
CA THR A 190 -25.53 23.91 17.78
C THR A 190 -26.81 23.15 18.15
N ARG A 191 -26.72 21.83 18.34
CA ARG A 191 -27.89 20.96 18.55
C ARG A 191 -27.94 20.28 19.92
N GLY A 192 -26.92 20.45 20.76
CA GLY A 192 -26.81 19.81 22.06
C GLY A 192 -26.69 18.28 22.04
N ARG A 193 -26.75 17.63 20.83
CA ARG A 193 -26.70 16.19 20.60
C ARG A 193 -25.88 15.84 19.38
N VAL A 194 -25.47 14.57 19.24
CA VAL A 194 -24.75 14.05 18.09
C VAL A 194 -25.65 13.15 17.22
N ALA A 195 -25.31 13.04 15.93
CA ALA A 195 -26.10 12.26 14.96
C ALA A 195 -25.89 10.74 15.06
N THR A 196 -25.29 10.26 16.13
CA THR A 196 -25.02 8.83 16.37
C THR A 196 -25.62 8.39 17.71
N LYS A 197 -25.72 7.08 17.92
CA LYS A 197 -26.19 6.51 19.21
C LYS A 197 -25.16 6.63 20.33
N SER A 198 -23.89 6.86 19.99
CA SER A 198 -22.81 7.02 20.97
C SER A 198 -22.81 8.40 21.59
N SER A 199 -22.20 8.52 22.79
CA SER A 199 -21.95 9.81 23.42
C SER A 199 -20.99 10.66 22.60
N TYR A 200 -21.00 11.97 22.82
CA TYR A 200 -20.08 12.90 22.18
C TYR A 200 -18.60 12.52 22.42
N LEU A 201 -18.25 12.23 23.68
CA LEU A 201 -16.89 11.85 24.06
C LEU A 201 -16.43 10.60 23.28
N ARG A 202 -17.28 9.61 23.20
CA ARG A 202 -17.00 8.38 22.48
C ARG A 202 -16.87 8.62 20.98
N GLY A 203 -17.65 9.53 20.41
CA GLY A 203 -17.48 9.98 19.04
C GLY A 203 -16.11 10.59 18.78
N VAL A 204 -15.60 11.43 19.70
CA VAL A 204 -14.26 12.01 19.63
C VAL A 204 -13.19 10.90 19.64
N ILE A 205 -13.34 9.92 20.56
CA ILE A 205 -12.37 8.81 20.66
C ILE A 205 -12.32 7.96 19.39
N PHE A 206 -13.47 7.66 18.77
CA PHE A 206 -13.50 6.88 17.53
C PHE A 206 -12.85 7.58 16.33
N LEU A 207 -12.86 8.91 16.33
CA LEU A 207 -12.30 9.71 15.27
C LEU A 207 -10.81 10.05 15.49
N SER A 208 -10.34 10.02 16.73
CA SER A 208 -8.98 10.42 17.12
C SER A 208 -7.85 9.62 16.49
N PRO A 209 -7.95 8.27 16.25
CA PRO A 209 -6.84 7.50 15.71
C PRO A 209 -6.31 8.03 14.38
N PHE A 210 -7.20 8.49 13.50
CA PHE A 210 -6.79 9.09 12.22
C PHE A 210 -5.93 10.34 12.42
N TYR A 211 -6.36 11.26 13.25
CA TYR A 211 -5.63 12.53 13.49
C TYR A 211 -4.29 12.28 14.19
N LEU A 212 -4.28 11.39 15.18
CA LEU A 212 -3.04 11.00 15.86
C LEU A 212 -2.03 10.43 14.88
N TRP A 213 -2.45 9.50 14.03
CA TRP A 213 -1.59 8.88 13.04
C TRP A 213 -1.09 9.89 12.01
N LEU A 214 -1.98 10.70 11.46
CA LEU A 214 -1.63 11.74 10.50
C LEU A 214 -0.62 12.73 11.09
N ALA A 215 -0.82 13.17 12.34
CA ALA A 215 0.10 14.09 13.00
C ALA A 215 1.50 13.46 13.17
N ILE A 216 1.58 12.24 13.71
CA ILE A 216 2.87 11.57 13.95
C ILE A 216 3.64 11.40 12.63
N PHE A 217 3.00 10.84 11.59
CA PHE A 217 3.70 10.55 10.34
C PHE A 217 3.97 11.80 9.50
N THR A 218 3.18 12.86 9.65
CA THR A 218 3.48 14.15 9.01
C THR A 218 4.76 14.78 9.56
N LEU A 219 5.04 14.58 10.85
CA LEU A 219 6.26 15.10 11.50
C LEU A 219 7.53 14.31 11.14
N GLN A 220 7.40 13.06 10.68
CA GLN A 220 8.57 12.27 10.27
C GLN A 220 9.16 12.82 8.96
N PRO A 221 10.51 12.94 8.83
CA PRO A 221 11.14 13.40 7.59
C PRO A 221 10.93 12.40 6.45
N HIS A 222 11.21 11.12 6.67
CA HIS A 222 10.98 10.06 5.70
C HIS A 222 9.51 9.68 5.64
N LYS A 223 8.92 9.71 4.44
CA LYS A 223 7.51 9.44 4.22
C LYS A 223 7.31 8.52 3.02
N GLU A 224 6.50 7.48 3.23
CA GLU A 224 6.05 6.60 2.16
C GLU A 224 4.53 6.44 2.23
N GLU A 225 3.89 6.18 1.09
CA GLU A 225 2.44 5.97 1.02
C GLU A 225 1.98 4.84 1.95
N ARG A 226 2.71 3.72 1.94
CA ARG A 226 2.38 2.52 2.73
C ARG A 226 2.35 2.74 4.24
N PHE A 227 2.99 3.80 4.74
CA PHE A 227 2.94 4.13 6.17
C PHE A 227 1.55 4.60 6.61
N MET A 228 0.72 5.06 5.69
CA MET A 228 -0.65 5.46 5.99
C MET A 228 -1.66 4.31 5.94
N TYR A 229 -1.31 3.13 5.38
CA TYR A 229 -2.24 2.01 5.23
C TYR A 229 -2.94 1.58 6.53
N PRO A 230 -2.25 1.46 7.69
CA PRO A 230 -2.92 1.10 8.94
C PRO A 230 -4.02 2.06 9.35
N ALA A 231 -3.94 3.34 8.97
CA ALA A 231 -4.94 4.37 9.30
C ALA A 231 -6.09 4.46 8.27
N TYR A 232 -6.02 3.81 7.13
CA TYR A 232 -7.06 3.88 6.09
C TYR A 232 -8.47 3.52 6.59
N PRO A 233 -8.65 2.48 7.43
CA PRO A 233 -9.97 2.19 8.03
C PRO A 233 -10.48 3.33 8.90
N ALA A 234 -9.59 4.03 9.62
CA ALA A 234 -9.96 5.19 10.43
C ALA A 234 -10.33 6.39 9.55
N ILE A 235 -9.63 6.63 8.42
CA ILE A 235 -9.99 7.66 7.44
C ILE A 235 -11.41 7.42 6.92
N ALA A 236 -11.73 6.18 6.52
CA ALA A 236 -13.05 5.82 6.02
C ALA A 236 -14.14 6.02 7.09
N LEU A 237 -13.86 5.67 8.36
CA LEU A 237 -14.77 5.90 9.46
C LEU A 237 -15.02 7.41 9.71
N ASN A 238 -13.95 8.20 9.73
CA ASN A 238 -14.04 9.64 9.90
C ASN A 238 -14.87 10.29 8.79
N ALA A 239 -14.61 9.95 7.54
CA ALA A 239 -15.38 10.43 6.40
C ALA A 239 -16.86 10.02 6.49
N ALA A 240 -17.14 8.77 6.88
CA ALA A 240 -18.51 8.27 7.04
C ALA A 240 -19.28 9.02 8.14
N VAL A 241 -18.64 9.30 9.27
CA VAL A 241 -19.25 10.08 10.35
C VAL A 241 -19.50 11.53 9.92
N ALA A 242 -18.53 12.17 9.29
CA ALA A 242 -18.68 13.53 8.77
C ALA A 242 -19.81 13.63 7.75
N PHE A 243 -19.86 12.71 6.80
CA PHE A 243 -20.91 12.68 5.78
C PHE A 243 -22.28 12.39 6.41
N ASN A 244 -22.37 11.49 7.40
CA ASN A 244 -23.61 11.27 8.16
C ASN A 244 -24.10 12.55 8.87
N ILE A 245 -23.21 13.35 9.43
CA ILE A 245 -23.56 14.64 10.05
C ILE A 245 -24.12 15.60 8.99
N ILE A 246 -23.50 15.69 7.84
CA ILE A 246 -23.98 16.50 6.71
C ILE A 246 -25.36 16.01 6.26
N LEU A 247 -25.54 14.72 6.06
CA LEU A 247 -26.84 14.13 5.67
C LEU A 247 -27.93 14.39 6.70
N ALA A 248 -27.61 14.34 8.01
CA ALA A 248 -28.56 14.65 9.08
C ALA A 248 -28.99 16.13 9.03
N ASN A 249 -28.07 17.04 8.69
CA ASN A 249 -28.37 18.45 8.50
C ASN A 249 -29.18 18.70 7.22
N MET A 250 -28.79 18.07 6.11
CA MET A 250 -29.50 18.16 4.81
C MET A 250 -30.94 17.60 4.90
N GLY A 251 -31.19 16.66 5.83
CA GLY A 251 -32.54 16.14 6.10
C GLY A 251 -33.40 16.98 7.04
N SER A 252 -32.92 18.12 7.54
CA SER A 252 -33.70 18.97 8.47
C SER A 252 -34.94 19.56 7.80
N THR A 253 -36.03 19.51 8.55
CA THR A 253 -37.30 20.17 8.21
C THR A 253 -37.63 21.35 9.14
N SER A 254 -36.74 21.66 10.10
CA SER A 254 -36.92 22.75 11.02
C SER A 254 -36.91 24.11 10.31
N PRO A 255 -37.90 24.99 10.48
CA PRO A 255 -37.91 26.32 9.85
C PRO A 255 -36.73 27.21 10.27
N GLN A 256 -36.07 26.91 11.39
CA GLN A 256 -34.92 27.63 11.91
C GLN A 256 -33.62 27.28 11.13
N ASP A 257 -33.58 26.14 10.50
CA ASP A 257 -32.40 25.69 9.73
C ASP A 257 -32.40 26.27 8.32
N LEU A 258 -31.35 26.97 7.92
CA LEU A 258 -31.20 27.52 6.55
C LEU A 258 -31.38 26.47 5.48
N VAL A 259 -30.96 25.24 5.73
CA VAL A 259 -31.04 24.11 4.80
C VAL A 259 -32.51 23.73 4.51
N SER A 260 -33.45 23.95 5.44
CA SER A 260 -34.87 23.65 5.24
C SER A 260 -35.51 24.52 4.15
N ARG A 261 -34.92 25.67 3.83
CA ARG A 261 -35.35 26.59 2.77
C ARG A 261 -35.02 26.07 1.36
N ILE A 262 -34.12 25.09 1.25
CA ILE A 262 -33.73 24.49 -0.01
C ILE A 262 -34.73 23.34 -0.32
N PRO A 263 -35.30 23.30 -1.54
CA PRO A 263 -36.21 22.21 -1.94
C PRO A 263 -35.60 20.82 -1.72
N VAL A 264 -36.38 19.86 -1.24
CA VAL A 264 -35.92 18.49 -0.93
C VAL A 264 -35.27 17.82 -2.15
N GLN A 265 -35.87 18.03 -3.34
CA GLN A 265 -35.35 17.48 -4.59
C GLN A 265 -33.95 17.98 -4.92
N LEU A 266 -33.68 19.29 -4.68
CA LEU A 266 -32.36 19.87 -4.90
C LEU A 266 -31.33 19.32 -3.89
N ARG A 267 -31.71 19.21 -2.61
CA ARG A 267 -30.86 18.61 -1.57
C ARG A 267 -30.48 17.16 -1.92
N LEU A 268 -31.48 16.37 -2.35
CA LEU A 268 -31.26 15.00 -2.80
C LEU A 268 -30.36 14.97 -4.04
N GLY A 269 -30.61 15.84 -5.02
CA GLY A 269 -29.79 15.99 -6.23
C GLY A 269 -28.32 16.28 -5.91
N ILE A 270 -28.04 17.19 -4.96
CA ILE A 270 -26.66 17.51 -4.53
C ILE A 270 -25.98 16.29 -3.91
N ILE A 271 -26.68 15.55 -3.02
CA ILE A 271 -26.14 14.36 -2.38
C ILE A 271 -25.82 13.29 -3.44
N LEU A 272 -26.76 13.00 -4.34
CA LEU A 272 -26.57 12.01 -5.39
C LEU A 272 -25.44 12.41 -6.34
N ALA A 273 -25.36 13.68 -6.72
CA ALA A 273 -24.27 14.20 -7.57
C ALA A 273 -22.90 14.05 -6.89
N PHE A 274 -22.81 14.33 -5.58
CA PHE A 274 -21.57 14.13 -4.81
C PHE A 274 -21.15 12.66 -4.78
N VAL A 275 -22.07 11.75 -4.46
CA VAL A 275 -21.78 10.31 -4.42
C VAL A 275 -21.41 9.80 -5.82
N PHE A 276 -22.12 10.23 -6.86
CA PHE A 276 -21.81 9.88 -8.23
C PHE A 276 -20.42 10.38 -8.64
N ALA A 277 -20.07 11.64 -8.35
CA ALA A 277 -18.75 12.19 -8.63
C ALA A 277 -17.63 11.45 -7.92
N ALA A 278 -17.84 11.06 -6.65
CA ALA A 278 -16.87 10.30 -5.87
C ALA A 278 -16.62 8.90 -6.49
N ASN A 279 -17.69 8.20 -6.90
CA ASN A 279 -17.56 6.89 -7.55
C ASN A 279 -16.94 6.99 -8.95
N THR A 280 -17.29 8.02 -9.70
CA THR A 280 -16.69 8.28 -11.02
C THR A 280 -15.20 8.55 -10.89
N PHE A 281 -14.79 9.35 -9.90
CA PHE A 281 -13.38 9.63 -9.64
C PHE A 281 -12.63 8.35 -9.25
N PHE A 282 -13.22 7.52 -8.39
CA PHE A 282 -12.66 6.22 -8.02
C PHE A 282 -12.41 5.35 -9.26
N ALA A 283 -13.43 5.15 -10.11
CA ALA A 283 -13.32 4.33 -11.31
C ALA A 283 -12.27 4.89 -12.28
N TRP A 284 -12.32 6.19 -12.53
CA TRP A 284 -11.38 6.90 -13.39
C TRP A 284 -9.93 6.77 -12.91
N ARG A 285 -9.69 6.96 -11.60
CA ARG A 285 -8.36 6.86 -11.00
C ARG A 285 -7.85 5.42 -11.00
N THR A 286 -8.66 4.48 -10.53
CA THR A 286 -8.27 3.06 -10.40
C THR A 286 -7.96 2.46 -11.77
N TYR A 287 -8.86 2.66 -12.75
CA TYR A 287 -8.65 2.18 -14.11
C TYR A 287 -7.43 2.82 -14.75
N GLY A 288 -7.28 4.14 -14.59
CA GLY A 288 -6.13 4.86 -15.11
C GLY A 288 -4.79 4.41 -14.53
N THR A 289 -4.75 4.07 -13.24
CA THR A 289 -3.55 3.52 -12.58
C THR A 289 -3.25 2.12 -13.06
N PHE A 290 -4.27 1.26 -13.17
CA PHE A 290 -4.13 -0.10 -13.68
C PHE A 290 -3.56 -0.11 -15.10
N GLU A 291 -4.17 0.64 -16.02
CA GLU A 291 -3.72 0.73 -17.41
C GLU A 291 -2.27 1.26 -17.52
N ALA A 292 -1.95 2.27 -16.70
CA ALA A 292 -0.63 2.91 -16.72
C ALA A 292 0.52 1.99 -16.26
N TYR A 293 0.27 1.13 -15.26
CA TYR A 293 1.35 0.50 -14.48
C TYR A 293 1.22 -1.02 -14.30
N SER A 294 0.27 -1.69 -14.94
CA SER A 294 0.08 -3.15 -14.79
C SER A 294 1.05 -4.00 -15.60
N ALA A 295 1.83 -3.41 -16.51
CA ALA A 295 2.77 -4.14 -17.35
C ALA A 295 3.72 -5.07 -16.57
N PRO A 296 4.35 -4.67 -15.45
CA PRO A 296 5.21 -5.55 -14.66
C PRO A 296 4.53 -6.80 -14.12
N LEU A 297 3.20 -6.78 -13.91
CA LEU A 297 2.44 -7.94 -13.46
C LEU A 297 2.16 -8.95 -14.59
N SER A 298 2.21 -8.51 -15.84
CA SER A 298 1.76 -9.30 -16.98
C SER A 298 2.87 -9.69 -17.94
N ILE A 299 4.05 -9.08 -17.83
CA ILE A 299 5.14 -9.25 -18.78
C ILE A 299 5.76 -10.67 -18.73
N TYR A 300 5.66 -11.35 -17.59
CA TYR A 300 6.24 -12.69 -17.37
C TYR A 300 5.34 -13.82 -17.90
N LYS A 301 4.10 -13.55 -18.31
CA LYS A 301 3.15 -14.59 -18.78
C LYS A 301 3.72 -15.45 -19.91
N PRO A 302 4.43 -14.92 -20.92
CA PRO A 302 4.99 -15.75 -21.99
C PRO A 302 6.00 -16.81 -21.52
N LEU A 303 6.66 -16.61 -20.37
CA LEU A 303 7.60 -17.58 -19.82
C LEU A 303 6.93 -18.91 -19.46
N HIS A 304 5.61 -18.93 -19.24
CA HIS A 304 4.82 -20.14 -18.96
C HIS A 304 4.36 -20.86 -20.23
N GLU A 305 4.57 -20.29 -21.41
CA GLU A 305 4.21 -20.90 -22.67
C GLU A 305 5.23 -22.00 -23.04
N PRO A 306 4.76 -23.16 -23.59
CA PRO A 306 5.66 -24.25 -23.96
C PRO A 306 6.72 -23.81 -24.94
N GLY A 307 7.98 -24.16 -24.69
CA GLY A 307 9.12 -23.88 -25.60
C GLY A 307 9.69 -22.46 -25.51
N VAL A 308 9.12 -21.55 -24.73
CA VAL A 308 9.65 -20.19 -24.54
C VAL A 308 10.80 -20.19 -23.54
N ALA A 309 10.59 -20.77 -22.37
CA ALA A 309 11.58 -20.81 -21.30
C ALA A 309 11.87 -22.26 -20.87
N HIS A 310 13.08 -22.52 -20.38
CA HIS A 310 13.59 -23.84 -20.00
C HIS A 310 14.15 -23.77 -18.56
N GLN A 311 14.21 -24.92 -17.92
CA GLN A 311 14.80 -25.03 -16.58
C GLN A 311 16.25 -24.55 -16.59
N GLY A 312 16.60 -23.66 -15.66
CA GLY A 312 17.91 -23.04 -15.55
C GLY A 312 18.06 -21.71 -16.29
N ASP A 313 17.06 -21.28 -17.06
CA ASP A 313 17.05 -19.95 -17.66
C ASP A 313 17.03 -18.84 -16.59
N LEU A 314 17.72 -17.74 -16.89
CA LEU A 314 17.82 -16.57 -16.03
C LEU A 314 17.05 -15.40 -16.62
N VAL A 315 16.16 -14.80 -15.81
CA VAL A 315 15.49 -13.54 -16.10
C VAL A 315 16.23 -12.42 -15.39
N CYS A 316 16.87 -11.56 -16.15
CA CYS A 316 17.68 -10.49 -15.61
C CYS A 316 16.90 -9.17 -15.51
N LEU A 317 17.25 -8.39 -14.48
CA LEU A 317 16.65 -7.10 -14.14
C LEU A 317 17.78 -6.11 -13.88
N GLY A 318 17.83 -5.02 -14.65
CA GLY A 318 18.72 -3.89 -14.41
C GLY A 318 17.96 -2.78 -13.67
N LYS A 319 17.73 -1.66 -14.35
CA LYS A 319 16.93 -0.54 -13.81
C LYS A 319 15.51 -0.93 -13.37
N GLU A 320 14.99 -2.06 -13.88
CA GLU A 320 13.64 -2.56 -13.56
C GLU A 320 13.58 -3.40 -12.27
N TRP A 321 14.65 -3.51 -11.50
CA TRP A 321 14.72 -4.31 -10.28
C TRP A 321 13.59 -4.01 -9.28
N TYR A 322 13.24 -2.74 -9.10
CA TYR A 322 12.23 -2.31 -8.14
C TYR A 322 10.78 -2.50 -8.61
N ARG A 323 10.59 -2.79 -9.91
CA ARG A 323 9.28 -3.11 -10.50
C ARG A 323 9.04 -4.60 -10.61
N PHE A 324 10.00 -5.45 -10.24
CA PHE A 324 9.83 -6.90 -10.21
C PHE A 324 8.88 -7.29 -9.08
N PRO A 325 7.67 -7.82 -9.38
CA PRO A 325 6.66 -7.99 -8.34
C PRO A 325 6.93 -9.19 -7.43
N SER A 326 7.28 -10.35 -7.99
CA SER A 326 7.46 -11.58 -7.23
C SER A 326 7.97 -12.72 -8.10
N HIS A 327 8.75 -13.64 -7.49
CA HIS A 327 9.14 -14.93 -8.10
C HIS A 327 7.95 -15.84 -8.40
N PHE A 328 6.77 -15.65 -7.79
CA PHE A 328 5.54 -16.35 -8.15
C PHE A 328 5.09 -16.16 -9.61
N LEU A 329 5.59 -15.10 -10.27
CA LEU A 329 5.32 -14.85 -11.67
C LEU A 329 6.27 -15.59 -12.62
N LEU A 330 7.28 -16.25 -12.08
CA LEU A 330 8.25 -17.03 -12.86
C LEU A 330 7.87 -18.52 -12.82
N PRO A 331 8.05 -19.26 -13.94
CA PRO A 331 7.92 -20.72 -13.93
C PRO A 331 8.92 -21.39 -12.99
N GLN A 332 8.60 -22.59 -12.56
CA GLN A 332 9.49 -23.38 -11.71
C GLN A 332 10.85 -23.62 -12.41
N GLY A 333 11.93 -23.44 -11.66
CA GLY A 333 13.30 -23.60 -12.18
C GLY A 333 13.87 -22.39 -12.91
N ILE A 334 13.11 -21.30 -13.06
CA ILE A 334 13.58 -20.02 -13.60
C ILE A 334 13.82 -19.04 -12.45
N ARG A 335 14.90 -18.28 -12.52
CA ARG A 335 15.31 -17.35 -11.48
C ARG A 335 15.46 -15.93 -11.99
N ALA A 336 15.05 -14.96 -11.16
CA ALA A 336 15.40 -13.56 -11.35
C ALA A 336 16.83 -13.30 -10.86
N LYS A 337 17.61 -12.55 -11.62
CA LYS A 337 18.96 -12.09 -11.28
C LYS A 337 19.09 -10.61 -11.57
N PHE A 338 19.98 -9.93 -10.85
CA PHE A 338 20.24 -8.53 -11.09
C PHE A 338 21.48 -8.32 -11.95
N ILE A 339 21.41 -7.37 -12.85
CA ILE A 339 22.56 -6.85 -13.60
C ILE A 339 22.86 -5.43 -13.13
N LYS A 340 24.11 -4.99 -13.24
CA LYS A 340 24.51 -3.65 -12.83
C LYS A 340 23.72 -2.59 -13.60
N SER A 341 23.24 -1.57 -12.88
CA SER A 341 22.55 -0.39 -13.37
C SER A 341 23.09 0.85 -12.66
N GLU A 342 22.52 2.02 -12.90
CA GLU A 342 22.88 3.25 -12.18
C GLU A 342 22.49 3.22 -10.69
N PHE A 343 21.61 2.31 -10.28
CA PHE A 343 21.29 2.13 -8.88
C PHE A 343 22.51 1.57 -8.10
N SER A 344 22.93 2.29 -7.07
CA SER A 344 24.08 1.96 -6.23
C SER A 344 23.70 1.60 -4.78
N GLY A 345 22.43 1.30 -4.53
CA GLY A 345 21.94 0.85 -3.22
C GLY A 345 21.94 -0.67 -3.07
N LEU A 346 21.49 -1.13 -1.89
CA LEU A 346 21.38 -2.53 -1.56
C LEU A 346 20.23 -3.21 -2.30
N LEU A 347 20.55 -4.18 -3.14
CA LEU A 347 19.58 -5.05 -3.80
C LEU A 347 19.13 -6.20 -2.88
N PRO A 348 17.93 -6.76 -3.08
CA PRO A 348 17.48 -7.96 -2.39
C PRO A 348 18.47 -9.12 -2.53
N GLY A 349 18.62 -9.91 -1.48
CA GLY A 349 19.44 -11.12 -1.49
C GLY A 349 18.60 -12.38 -1.71
N GLU A 350 19.23 -13.42 -2.21
CA GLU A 350 18.62 -14.75 -2.33
C GLU A 350 18.98 -15.60 -1.13
N PHE A 351 17.98 -16.21 -0.50
CA PHE A 351 18.22 -17.26 0.50
C PHE A 351 18.78 -18.52 -0.18
N SER A 352 19.60 -19.26 0.54
CA SER A 352 20.07 -20.57 0.08
C SER A 352 18.90 -21.51 -0.09
N GLU A 353 18.91 -22.31 -1.16
CA GLU A 353 17.89 -23.32 -1.38
C GLU A 353 18.09 -24.52 -0.44
N ALA A 354 16.98 -25.05 0.08
CA ALA A 354 16.97 -26.30 0.77
C ALA A 354 17.30 -27.44 -0.21
N ARG A 355 18.25 -28.31 0.15
CA ARG A 355 18.66 -29.44 -0.68
C ARG A 355 17.64 -30.58 -0.66
N GLU A 356 16.91 -30.74 0.43
CA GLU A 356 16.00 -31.85 0.72
C GLU A 356 14.60 -31.36 1.08
N GLY A 357 14.04 -30.43 0.33
CA GLY A 357 12.72 -29.84 0.60
C GLY A 357 12.70 -28.91 1.82
N PHE A 358 11.54 -28.74 2.44
CA PHE A 358 11.38 -27.92 3.64
C PHE A 358 11.89 -28.68 4.87
N GLY A 359 13.17 -28.46 5.21
CA GLY A 359 13.80 -29.07 6.38
C GLY A 359 14.65 -28.10 7.18
N PRO A 360 14.78 -28.30 8.51
CA PRO A 360 15.53 -27.40 9.39
C PRO A 360 17.04 -27.42 9.13
N PHE A 361 17.55 -28.33 8.31
CA PHE A 361 18.98 -28.61 8.19
C PHE A 361 19.59 -28.31 6.83
N SER A 362 18.82 -27.80 5.88
CA SER A 362 19.26 -27.64 4.49
C SER A 362 19.45 -26.21 4.02
N GLY A 363 19.89 -25.31 4.88
CA GLY A 363 20.27 -23.94 4.51
C GLY A 363 19.12 -22.91 4.57
N THR A 364 17.95 -23.29 5.10
CA THR A 364 16.81 -22.37 5.28
C THR A 364 17.09 -21.22 6.24
N TRP A 365 18.07 -21.39 7.15
CA TRP A 365 18.50 -20.37 8.12
C TRP A 365 19.62 -19.45 7.61
N LEU A 366 20.18 -19.72 6.44
CA LEU A 366 21.28 -18.91 5.92
C LEU A 366 20.74 -17.61 5.33
N SER A 367 20.96 -16.51 6.04
CA SER A 367 20.66 -15.18 5.51
C SER A 367 21.50 -14.89 4.27
N PRO A 368 20.96 -14.18 3.28
CA PRO A 368 21.74 -13.76 2.13
C PRO A 368 22.99 -13.00 2.54
N PRO A 369 24.14 -13.26 1.88
CA PRO A 369 25.35 -12.49 2.15
C PRO A 369 25.20 -11.04 1.71
N GLY A 370 26.04 -10.14 2.28
CA GLY A 370 26.10 -8.73 1.87
C GLY A 370 24.91 -7.87 2.30
N MET A 371 24.01 -8.38 3.19
CA MET A 371 22.95 -7.57 3.75
C MET A 371 23.50 -6.56 4.75
N ASN A 372 23.09 -5.30 4.63
CA ASN A 372 23.52 -4.21 5.52
C ASN A 372 22.38 -3.22 5.81
N ASP A 373 22.53 -2.38 6.80
CA ASP A 373 21.59 -1.34 7.23
C ASP A 373 21.97 0.07 6.76
N GLU A 374 22.89 0.16 5.81
CA GLU A 374 23.46 1.41 5.29
C GLU A 374 23.10 1.65 3.82
N ASN A 375 22.23 0.81 3.25
CA ASN A 375 21.88 0.82 1.82
C ASN A 375 23.13 0.80 0.90
N ARG A 376 24.22 0.14 1.34
CA ARG A 376 25.43 0.02 0.54
C ARG A 376 25.30 -1.08 -0.49
N GLU A 377 25.74 -0.80 -1.68
CA GLU A 377 25.82 -1.75 -2.78
C GLU A 377 26.67 -2.97 -2.41
N ASP A 378 26.21 -4.15 -2.80
CA ASP A 378 26.96 -5.40 -2.77
C ASP A 378 27.18 -5.90 -4.19
N ILE A 379 28.42 -5.84 -4.66
CA ILE A 379 28.83 -6.25 -6.03
C ILE A 379 28.54 -7.74 -6.26
N GLY A 380 28.57 -8.57 -5.21
CA GLY A 380 28.30 -10.01 -5.29
C GLY A 380 26.88 -10.36 -5.71
N LYS A 381 25.94 -9.40 -5.71
CA LYS A 381 24.55 -9.60 -6.13
C LYS A 381 24.32 -9.46 -7.63
N TYR A 382 25.31 -9.00 -8.38
CA TYR A 382 25.17 -8.83 -9.81
C TYR A 382 25.60 -10.06 -10.59
N THR A 383 24.90 -10.29 -11.70
CA THR A 383 25.22 -11.29 -12.71
C THR A 383 25.66 -10.58 -13.99
N ASP A 384 26.60 -11.20 -14.73
CA ASP A 384 26.98 -10.70 -16.06
C ASP A 384 25.76 -10.80 -17.00
N VAL A 385 25.46 -9.72 -17.70
CA VAL A 385 24.38 -9.67 -18.68
C VAL A 385 24.51 -10.77 -19.75
N LYS A 386 25.72 -11.23 -20.05
CA LYS A 386 25.96 -12.33 -21.02
C LYS A 386 25.38 -13.68 -20.57
N ARG A 387 25.15 -13.88 -19.30
CA ARG A 387 24.54 -15.10 -18.74
C ARG A 387 23.01 -15.06 -18.74
N CYS A 388 22.41 -13.92 -19.06
CA CYS A 388 20.97 -13.74 -19.05
C CYS A 388 20.36 -14.37 -20.30
N THR A 389 19.40 -15.28 -20.13
CA THR A 389 18.57 -15.81 -21.20
C THR A 389 17.47 -14.84 -21.56
N PHE A 390 16.85 -14.27 -20.52
CA PHE A 390 15.82 -13.23 -20.63
C PHE A 390 16.25 -11.97 -19.91
N LEU A 391 15.73 -10.84 -20.40
CA LEU A 391 15.92 -9.52 -19.77
C LEU A 391 14.59 -8.79 -19.77
N VAL A 392 14.26 -8.15 -18.65
CA VAL A 392 13.15 -7.21 -18.58
C VAL A 392 13.71 -5.81 -18.58
N ASP A 393 13.25 -4.99 -19.52
CA ASP A 393 13.70 -3.61 -19.69
C ASP A 393 12.53 -2.71 -20.08
N SER A 394 12.68 -1.40 -19.85
CA SER A 394 11.75 -0.38 -20.32
C SER A 394 12.44 0.63 -21.21
N HIS A 395 11.69 1.12 -22.19
CA HIS A 395 12.09 2.27 -23.02
C HIS A 395 11.02 3.34 -22.95
N LEU A 396 11.32 4.42 -22.21
CA LEU A 396 10.41 5.55 -22.04
C LEU A 396 10.96 6.75 -22.80
N PRO A 397 10.11 7.57 -23.45
CA PRO A 397 10.54 8.77 -24.17
C PRO A 397 11.40 9.74 -23.36
N SER A 398 11.18 9.81 -22.03
CA SER A 398 11.96 10.66 -21.13
C SER A 398 13.28 10.05 -20.66
N THR A 399 13.50 8.76 -20.84
CA THR A 399 14.68 8.05 -20.32
C THR A 399 15.83 8.12 -21.29
N GLN A 400 16.97 8.64 -20.85
CA GLN A 400 18.22 8.61 -21.63
C GLN A 400 19.00 7.35 -21.31
N SER A 401 19.61 6.74 -22.33
CA SER A 401 20.50 5.61 -22.16
C SER A 401 21.86 6.05 -21.62
N THR A 402 22.41 5.28 -20.68
CA THR A 402 23.76 5.46 -20.14
C THR A 402 24.61 4.24 -20.43
N ALA A 403 25.91 4.30 -20.08
CA ALA A 403 26.79 3.15 -20.20
C ALA A 403 26.38 1.95 -19.33
N LEU A 404 25.80 2.21 -18.15
CA LEU A 404 25.29 1.18 -17.23
C LEU A 404 23.83 0.79 -17.51
N GLU A 405 23.07 1.62 -18.19
CA GLU A 405 21.67 1.39 -18.57
C GLU A 405 21.48 1.64 -20.07
N PRO A 406 22.11 0.82 -20.95
CA PRO A 406 21.86 0.90 -22.38
C PRO A 406 20.40 0.52 -22.69
N SER A 407 19.88 0.98 -23.81
CA SER A 407 18.55 0.59 -24.27
C SER A 407 18.61 -0.83 -24.85
N TYR A 408 18.41 -1.84 -24.02
CA TYR A 408 18.38 -3.24 -24.46
C TYR A 408 17.24 -3.53 -25.46
N ILE A 409 16.14 -2.79 -25.36
CA ILE A 409 14.98 -2.92 -26.27
C ILE A 409 15.34 -2.52 -27.70
N GLN A 410 16.31 -1.62 -27.88
CA GLN A 410 16.77 -1.15 -29.20
C GLN A 410 17.93 -1.99 -29.77
N ASP A 411 18.55 -2.83 -28.96
CA ASP A 411 19.61 -3.75 -29.40
C ASP A 411 19.01 -5.03 -30.00
N GLU A 412 18.48 -4.92 -31.21
CA GLU A 412 17.84 -6.03 -31.93
C GLU A 412 18.86 -7.08 -32.40
N GLN A 413 20.17 -6.78 -32.40
CA GLN A 413 21.22 -7.74 -32.74
C GLN A 413 21.40 -8.78 -31.63
N THR A 414 21.35 -8.35 -30.36
CA THR A 414 21.56 -9.23 -29.21
C THR A 414 20.22 -9.76 -28.65
N TRP A 415 19.14 -8.98 -28.72
CA TRP A 415 17.89 -9.27 -28.05
C TRP A 415 16.73 -9.36 -29.03
N GLU A 416 15.85 -10.31 -28.79
CA GLU A 416 14.55 -10.44 -29.44
C GLU A 416 13.43 -10.08 -28.51
N LYS A 417 12.47 -9.27 -28.98
CA LYS A 417 11.27 -8.90 -28.21
C LYS A 417 10.31 -10.09 -28.14
N VAL A 418 10.19 -10.72 -26.97
CA VAL A 418 9.19 -11.79 -26.72
C VAL A 418 7.80 -11.17 -26.54
N LYS A 419 7.73 -10.12 -25.71
CA LYS A 419 6.51 -9.37 -25.47
C LYS A 419 6.84 -7.96 -25.02
N CYS A 420 6.08 -6.99 -25.52
CA CYS A 420 6.13 -5.62 -25.04
C CYS A 420 4.71 -5.17 -24.66
N LEU A 421 4.62 -4.41 -23.59
CA LEU A 421 3.38 -3.84 -23.06
C LEU A 421 3.56 -2.34 -22.91
N PRO A 422 2.49 -1.55 -23.09
CA PRO A 422 2.55 -0.12 -22.84
C PRO A 422 2.81 0.17 -21.36
N TYR A 423 3.65 1.16 -21.08
CA TYR A 423 3.93 1.65 -19.75
C TYR A 423 3.97 3.17 -19.77
N LEU A 424 3.31 3.82 -18.79
CA LEU A 424 3.18 5.27 -18.77
C LEU A 424 4.51 5.96 -18.47
N ASP A 425 4.91 6.89 -19.33
CA ASP A 425 6.00 7.82 -19.05
C ASP A 425 5.53 8.97 -18.17
N ASN A 426 5.81 8.87 -16.87
CA ASN A 426 5.41 9.88 -15.89
C ASN A 426 6.06 11.25 -16.12
N ALA A 427 7.30 11.29 -16.58
CA ALA A 427 8.02 12.53 -16.75
C ALA A 427 7.46 13.35 -17.94
N SER A 428 7.10 12.66 -19.02
CA SER A 428 6.54 13.28 -20.21
C SER A 428 5.02 13.44 -20.17
N THR A 429 4.33 12.81 -19.20
CA THR A 429 2.87 12.91 -19.07
C THR A 429 2.45 14.04 -18.13
N GLY A 430 1.56 14.91 -18.57
CA GLY A 430 0.99 16.00 -17.75
C GLY A 430 0.21 15.48 -16.54
N ILE A 431 0.01 16.35 -15.54
CA ILE A 431 -0.61 15.99 -14.25
C ILE A 431 -1.94 15.25 -14.42
N ILE A 432 -2.85 15.76 -15.28
CA ILE A 432 -4.19 15.16 -15.48
C ILE A 432 -4.06 13.73 -16.03
N GLY A 433 -3.15 13.49 -17.00
CA GLY A 433 -2.89 12.15 -17.54
C GLY A 433 -2.33 11.17 -16.53
N ARG A 434 -1.61 11.66 -15.50
CA ARG A 434 -1.11 10.86 -14.39
C ARG A 434 -2.17 10.59 -13.31
N LEU A 435 -3.12 11.50 -13.14
CA LEU A 435 -4.17 11.36 -12.12
C LEU A 435 -5.15 10.24 -12.43
N GLY A 436 -5.54 10.05 -13.69
CA GLY A 436 -6.53 9.04 -14.03
C GLY A 436 -6.53 8.68 -15.51
N TRP A 437 -7.48 7.89 -15.92
CA TRP A 437 -7.60 7.43 -17.29
C TRP A 437 -7.98 8.54 -18.25
N ILE A 438 -7.28 8.60 -19.38
CA ILE A 438 -7.61 9.51 -20.49
C ILE A 438 -7.57 8.70 -21.78
N PRO A 439 -8.63 8.71 -22.57
CA PRO A 439 -8.65 8.03 -23.85
C PRO A 439 -7.63 8.63 -24.81
N ASN A 440 -7.00 7.78 -25.62
CA ASN A 440 -6.11 8.24 -26.68
C ASN A 440 -6.94 8.66 -27.90
N ALA A 441 -7.49 9.89 -27.84
CA ALA A 441 -8.34 10.42 -28.88
C ALA A 441 -7.76 11.71 -29.49
N PRO A 442 -7.86 11.92 -30.82
CA PRO A 442 -7.23 13.05 -31.49
C PRO A 442 -7.78 14.43 -31.06
N PHE A 443 -9.03 14.50 -30.58
CA PHE A 443 -9.65 15.74 -30.09
C PHE A 443 -9.14 16.16 -28.69
N ILE A 444 -8.41 15.29 -27.98
CA ILE A 444 -7.83 15.64 -26.69
C ILE A 444 -6.53 16.42 -26.92
N PRO A 445 -6.40 17.65 -26.36
CA PRO A 445 -5.17 18.42 -26.47
C PRO A 445 -3.93 17.67 -26.03
N ALA A 446 -2.82 17.78 -26.75
CA ALA A 446 -1.57 17.03 -26.50
C ALA A 446 -1.09 17.12 -25.03
N LYS A 447 -1.23 18.30 -24.39
CA LYS A 447 -0.84 18.54 -22.99
C LYS A 447 -1.57 17.67 -21.96
N TYR A 448 -2.72 17.07 -22.31
CA TYR A 448 -3.51 16.18 -21.45
C TYR A 448 -3.36 14.72 -21.83
N ARG A 449 -2.82 14.43 -23.03
CA ARG A 449 -2.63 13.04 -23.46
C ARG A 449 -1.62 12.33 -22.60
N ARG A 450 -1.78 11.02 -22.51
CA ARG A 450 -0.82 10.11 -21.88
C ARG A 450 0.30 9.80 -22.84
N VAL A 451 1.53 9.91 -22.38
CA VAL A 451 2.72 9.55 -23.14
C VAL A 451 3.13 8.14 -22.72
N TRP A 452 3.28 7.27 -23.70
CA TRP A 452 3.55 5.85 -23.48
C TRP A 452 4.95 5.48 -23.95
N GLY A 453 5.58 4.61 -23.18
CA GLY A 453 6.76 3.85 -23.59
C GLY A 453 6.45 2.36 -23.63
N GLU A 454 7.48 1.57 -23.81
CA GLU A 454 7.43 0.11 -23.87
C GLU A 454 8.06 -0.49 -22.62
N TYR A 455 7.42 -1.55 -22.09
CA TYR A 455 7.94 -2.42 -21.05
C TYR A 455 8.00 -3.82 -21.60
N CYS A 456 9.23 -4.36 -21.80
CA CYS A 456 9.43 -5.53 -22.62
C CYS A 456 10.13 -6.68 -21.88
N LEU A 457 9.72 -7.90 -22.20
CA LEU A 457 10.47 -9.13 -21.98
C LEU A 457 11.27 -9.42 -23.25
N LEU A 458 12.58 -9.50 -23.10
CA LEU A 458 13.53 -9.75 -24.17
C LEU A 458 14.14 -11.14 -24.00
N LYS A 459 14.42 -11.84 -25.10
CA LYS A 459 15.15 -13.12 -25.14
C LYS A 459 16.47 -12.89 -25.85
N ARG A 460 17.55 -13.45 -25.31
CA ARG A 460 18.87 -13.37 -25.97
C ARG A 460 18.86 -14.23 -27.22
N ARG A 461 19.32 -13.67 -28.36
CA ARG A 461 19.50 -14.40 -29.60
C ARG A 461 20.65 -15.41 -29.45
N SER A 462 20.45 -16.65 -29.88
CA SER A 462 21.53 -17.63 -30.00
C SER A 462 22.46 -17.25 -31.14
N LYS A 463 23.76 -17.46 -30.98
CA LYS A 463 24.76 -17.14 -32.02
C LYS A 463 24.53 -17.86 -33.37
N GLN A 464 23.63 -18.84 -33.43
CA GLN A 464 23.30 -19.58 -34.66
C GLN A 464 22.21 -18.92 -35.53
N GLN A 465 21.57 -17.84 -35.09
CA GLN A 465 20.51 -17.16 -35.86
C GLN A 465 20.96 -15.90 -36.60
N VAL A 466 22.23 -15.55 -36.54
CA VAL A 466 22.77 -14.48 -37.39
C VAL A 466 23.06 -15.11 -38.76
N GLN A 467 22.04 -15.32 -39.60
CA GLN A 467 22.25 -15.51 -41.01
C GLN A 467 22.88 -14.25 -41.59
N PRO A 468 24.00 -14.34 -42.33
CA PRO A 468 24.49 -13.20 -43.09
C PRO A 468 23.41 -12.83 -44.11
N GLN A 469 22.95 -11.59 -44.06
CA GLN A 469 22.18 -11.05 -45.19
C GLN A 469 22.97 -11.32 -46.47
N ASN A 470 22.36 -12.06 -47.38
CA ASN A 470 22.88 -12.32 -48.70
C ASN A 470 23.21 -10.99 -49.40
N VAL A 471 24.48 -10.62 -49.42
CA VAL A 471 25.06 -9.56 -50.29
C VAL A 471 25.33 -10.10 -51.68
N TYR A 472 24.57 -11.06 -52.17
CA TYR A 472 24.68 -11.60 -53.55
C TYR A 472 23.30 -11.61 -54.22
N SER A 473 22.84 -10.45 -54.64
CA SER A 473 21.90 -10.34 -55.74
C SER A 473 21.96 -8.95 -56.35
N ASN A 474 23.02 -8.68 -57.10
CA ASN A 474 23.07 -7.64 -58.14
C ASN A 474 24.40 -7.67 -58.90
N ILE A 475 24.80 -8.84 -59.41
CA ILE A 475 25.81 -8.95 -60.50
C ILE A 475 25.32 -10.05 -61.44
N GLU A 476 24.26 -9.79 -62.15
CA GLU A 476 23.92 -10.51 -63.42
C GLU A 476 22.88 -9.66 -64.16
N LEU A 477 23.36 -8.57 -64.73
CA LEU A 477 22.69 -7.85 -65.82
C LEU A 477 23.67 -6.83 -66.39
N LEU A 478 24.79 -7.31 -66.94
CA LEU A 478 25.66 -6.64 -67.92
C LEU A 478 26.71 -7.61 -68.38
N LEU A 479 26.29 -8.50 -69.27
CA LEU A 479 27.12 -9.12 -70.36
C LEU A 479 26.17 -9.66 -71.43
#